data_e1dcffe7414d8348249c9f116b125600
#
_entry.id   e1dcffe7414d8348249c9f116b125600
#
_cell.length_a   1.000
_cell.length_b   1.000
_cell.length_c   1.000
_cell.angle_alpha   90.00
_cell.angle_beta   90.00
_cell.angle_gamma   90.00
#
_symmetry.space_group_name_H-M   'P 1'
#
loop_
_entity.id
_entity.type
_entity.pdbx_description
1 polymer ?
#
loop_
_entity_poly.entity_id
_entity_poly.type
_entity_poly.pdbx_seq_one_letter_code
_entity_poly.pdbx_strand_id
1 'polypeptide(L)'
;MMIENQYSLAPALNVDLRKFQRTALIVGMIGVIALIIGFFTTTAEQFLRSYLVGFFFWNGMALGCFVLVMIQYMTGGAWGMIIRRPLEAGTRTWTLCALLVLPILIGVHSLYAWAQPAVVAHDKVLQDKQYYLNVPFFWIRAVLYYAIWGTIITLLNRWSLEQDRTGDLKLAKKLETLSGPGIVIYTFTMTFAATDWIMSLEPHWFSTIYGFIICVGQALSGLSLIVALLVFLGHFQPLSGIVTKRHLNDLGKLLLALVMLWAYLSFSQLILIWSGNLPEEITWYTARLNGGWQYVGAILLIFHFGFPFLLLLSQALKKNPKTIQRIAIYIIVVRIIDVFWLIEPSLHPAHFQLHWLDVVAPIGIGGLWLSHFFYNLQQRPILPPNAPDLEKALNHGRHQH
;
A
#
# COMPACT_ATOMS: atom_id res chain seq x y z
N MET A 1 -23.59 -2.42 -25.84
CA MET A 1 -23.38 -3.87 -26.01
C MET A 1 -22.18 -4.26 -26.89
N MET A 2 -21.94 -3.70 -28.11
CA MET A 2 -20.75 -4.05 -28.91
C MET A 2 -19.41 -3.54 -28.33
N ILE A 3 -19.39 -2.34 -27.73
CA ILE A 3 -18.16 -1.73 -27.17
C ILE A 3 -17.74 -2.41 -25.85
N GLU A 4 -18.68 -2.89 -25.07
CA GLU A 4 -18.42 -3.61 -23.81
C GLU A 4 -17.66 -4.92 -24.04
N ASN A 5 -17.89 -5.61 -25.15
CA ASN A 5 -17.20 -6.86 -25.49
C ASN A 5 -15.75 -6.67 -25.97
N GLN A 6 -15.40 -5.50 -26.50
CA GLN A 6 -14.07 -5.25 -27.07
C GLN A 6 -12.97 -5.20 -26.00
N TYR A 7 -13.27 -4.73 -24.79
CA TYR A 7 -12.31 -4.58 -23.67
C TYR A 7 -12.58 -5.55 -22.52
N SER A 8 -13.45 -6.54 -22.73
CA SER A 8 -13.66 -7.62 -21.79
C SER A 8 -12.40 -8.50 -21.67
N LEU A 9 -12.29 -9.20 -20.55
CA LEU A 9 -11.20 -10.15 -20.32
C LEU A 9 -11.27 -11.28 -21.35
N ALA A 10 -10.17 -11.52 -22.06
CA ALA A 10 -10.06 -12.68 -22.93
C ALA A 10 -10.33 -13.98 -22.12
N PRO A 11 -10.99 -14.98 -22.68
CA PRO A 11 -11.28 -16.23 -21.97
C PRO A 11 -10.03 -16.89 -21.37
N ALA A 12 -8.91 -16.92 -22.11
CA ALA A 12 -7.62 -17.44 -21.62
C ALA A 12 -7.11 -16.66 -20.40
N LEU A 13 -7.15 -15.32 -20.43
CA LEU A 13 -6.75 -14.48 -19.31
C LEU A 13 -7.64 -14.72 -18.08
N ASN A 14 -8.96 -14.86 -18.28
CA ASN A 14 -9.89 -15.12 -17.18
C ASN A 14 -9.59 -16.47 -16.49
N VAL A 15 -9.21 -17.50 -17.26
CA VAL A 15 -8.78 -18.79 -16.71
C VAL A 15 -7.54 -18.64 -15.85
N ASP A 16 -6.53 -17.89 -16.32
CA ASP A 16 -5.30 -17.70 -15.57
C ASP A 16 -5.51 -16.83 -14.32
N LEU A 17 -6.32 -15.77 -14.40
CA LEU A 17 -6.67 -14.98 -13.22
C LEU A 17 -7.42 -15.81 -12.17
N ARG A 18 -8.30 -16.73 -12.57
CA ARG A 18 -8.96 -17.66 -11.65
C ARG A 18 -7.97 -18.64 -11.00
N LYS A 19 -6.96 -19.12 -11.74
CA LYS A 19 -5.89 -19.94 -11.16
C LYS A 19 -5.11 -19.15 -10.11
N PHE A 20 -4.68 -17.91 -10.41
CA PHE A 20 -4.00 -17.05 -9.45
C PHE A 20 -4.87 -16.76 -8.22
N GLN A 21 -6.15 -16.45 -8.43
CA GLN A 21 -7.10 -16.24 -7.34
C GLN A 21 -7.18 -17.46 -6.42
N ARG A 22 -7.34 -18.66 -6.98
CA ARG A 22 -7.43 -19.91 -6.20
C ARG A 22 -6.11 -20.22 -5.46
N THR A 23 -4.98 -20.09 -6.14
CA THR A 23 -3.67 -20.28 -5.52
C THR A 23 -3.45 -19.31 -4.37
N ALA A 24 -3.76 -18.03 -4.58
CA ALA A 24 -3.67 -17.00 -3.54
C ALA A 24 -4.61 -17.32 -2.37
N LEU A 25 -5.84 -17.80 -2.63
CA LEU A 25 -6.76 -18.22 -1.58
C LEU A 25 -6.22 -19.40 -0.78
N ILE A 26 -5.66 -20.42 -1.43
CA ILE A 26 -5.07 -21.59 -0.76
C ILE A 26 -3.90 -21.12 0.13
N VAL A 27 -3.00 -20.30 -0.38
CA VAL A 27 -1.88 -19.73 0.39
C VAL A 27 -2.41 -18.89 1.58
N GLY A 28 -3.44 -18.08 1.35
CA GLY A 28 -4.10 -17.30 2.38
C GLY A 28 -4.70 -18.18 3.49
N MET A 29 -5.42 -19.23 3.12
CA MET A 29 -6.03 -20.17 4.07
C MET A 29 -4.97 -20.92 4.89
N ILE A 30 -3.90 -21.40 4.25
CA ILE A 30 -2.76 -22.01 4.96
C ILE A 30 -2.13 -21.00 5.93
N GLY A 31 -1.96 -19.75 5.48
CA GLY A 31 -1.45 -18.67 6.33
C GLY A 31 -2.36 -18.38 7.53
N VAL A 32 -3.68 -18.35 7.34
CA VAL A 32 -4.65 -18.20 8.45
C VAL A 32 -4.55 -19.33 9.44
N ILE A 33 -4.47 -20.59 8.98
CA ILE A 33 -4.28 -21.75 9.85
C ILE A 33 -2.98 -21.60 10.65
N ALA A 34 -1.88 -21.21 10.00
CA ALA A 34 -0.61 -20.99 10.66
C ALA A 34 -0.68 -19.80 11.67
N LEU A 35 -1.40 -18.72 11.36
CA LEU A 35 -1.66 -17.64 12.29
C LEU A 35 -2.48 -18.09 13.50
N ILE A 36 -3.51 -18.92 13.31
CA ILE A 36 -4.27 -19.52 14.42
C ILE A 36 -3.36 -20.39 15.31
N ILE A 37 -2.52 -21.21 14.72
CA ILE A 37 -1.52 -22.00 15.47
C ILE A 37 -0.60 -21.03 16.24
N GLY A 38 -0.10 -20.00 15.60
CA GLY A 38 0.76 -18.98 16.21
C GLY A 38 0.08 -18.29 17.39
N PHE A 39 -1.20 -17.97 17.29
CA PHE A 39 -1.96 -17.36 18.38
C PHE A 39 -2.00 -18.24 19.65
N PHE A 40 -2.10 -19.56 19.51
CA PHE A 40 -2.12 -20.51 20.64
C PHE A 40 -0.73 -20.93 21.13
N THR A 41 0.31 -20.77 20.32
CA THR A 41 1.68 -21.26 20.63
C THR A 41 2.65 -20.17 21.03
N THR A 42 2.29 -18.89 20.85
CA THR A 42 3.13 -17.74 21.18
C THR A 42 2.44 -16.78 22.13
N THR A 43 3.14 -15.73 22.57
CA THR A 43 2.52 -14.66 23.35
C THR A 43 1.59 -13.82 22.48
N ALA A 44 0.52 -13.27 23.06
CA ALA A 44 -0.40 -12.38 22.37
C ALA A 44 0.34 -11.16 21.75
N GLU A 45 1.35 -10.66 22.44
CA GLU A 45 2.20 -9.58 22.00
C GLU A 45 2.97 -9.94 20.71
N GLN A 46 3.69 -11.07 20.69
CA GLN A 46 4.42 -11.53 19.51
C GLN A 46 3.49 -11.78 18.32
N PHE A 47 2.35 -12.41 18.57
CA PHE A 47 1.35 -12.63 17.51
C PHE A 47 0.87 -11.33 16.89
N LEU A 48 0.47 -10.36 17.73
CA LEU A 48 -0.07 -9.08 17.26
C LEU A 48 0.95 -8.21 16.54
N ARG A 49 2.22 -8.28 16.93
CA ARG A 49 3.33 -7.60 16.24
C ARG A 49 3.48 -8.08 14.80
N SER A 50 3.70 -9.38 14.65
CA SER A 50 3.83 -10.00 13.33
C SER A 50 2.58 -9.77 12.47
N TYR A 51 1.40 -9.85 13.10
CA TYR A 51 0.13 -9.56 12.45
C TYR A 51 0.04 -8.12 11.98
N LEU A 52 0.48 -7.15 12.80
CA LEU A 52 0.49 -5.73 12.46
C LEU A 52 1.35 -5.45 11.23
N VAL A 53 2.53 -6.06 11.10
CA VAL A 53 3.40 -5.94 9.92
C VAL A 53 2.66 -6.38 8.66
N GLY A 54 2.07 -7.57 8.68
CA GLY A 54 1.33 -8.11 7.54
C GLY A 54 0.10 -7.27 7.19
N PHE A 55 -0.71 -6.94 8.20
CA PHE A 55 -1.90 -6.09 8.04
C PHE A 55 -1.54 -4.73 7.46
N PHE A 56 -0.57 -4.04 8.06
CA PHE A 56 -0.21 -2.68 7.66
C PHE A 56 0.31 -2.62 6.23
N PHE A 57 1.10 -3.62 5.82
CA PHE A 57 1.58 -3.71 4.44
C PHE A 57 0.43 -3.87 3.43
N TRP A 58 -0.48 -4.81 3.65
CA TRP A 58 -1.56 -5.10 2.69
C TRP A 58 -2.69 -4.07 2.72
N ASN A 59 -2.99 -3.50 3.88
CA ASN A 59 -3.85 -2.32 3.97
C ASN A 59 -3.23 -1.14 3.22
N GLY A 60 -1.91 -0.94 3.37
CA GLY A 60 -1.15 0.04 2.62
C GLY A 60 -1.18 -0.18 1.10
N MET A 61 -1.21 -1.43 0.64
CA MET A 61 -1.36 -1.78 -0.76
C MET A 61 -2.71 -1.30 -1.33
N ALA A 62 -3.81 -1.52 -0.59
CA ALA A 62 -5.15 -1.05 -0.97
C ALA A 62 -5.21 0.48 -1.03
N LEU A 63 -4.65 1.14 -0.01
CA LEU A 63 -4.63 2.61 0.09
C LEU A 63 -3.65 3.24 -0.92
N GLY A 64 -2.57 2.56 -1.27
CA GLY A 64 -1.69 2.95 -2.37
C GLY A 64 -2.41 2.95 -3.72
N CYS A 65 -3.21 1.91 -3.99
CA CYS A 65 -4.08 1.91 -5.16
C CYS A 65 -5.11 3.05 -5.11
N PHE A 66 -5.63 3.37 -3.92
CA PHE A 66 -6.61 4.43 -3.73
C PHE A 66 -6.05 5.81 -4.04
N VAL A 67 -4.89 6.17 -3.52
CA VAL A 67 -4.28 7.48 -3.84
C VAL A 67 -3.88 7.57 -5.31
N LEU A 68 -3.35 6.50 -5.91
CA LEU A 68 -2.94 6.48 -7.31
C LEU A 68 -4.13 6.62 -8.27
N VAL A 69 -5.27 6.00 -7.98
CA VAL A 69 -6.47 6.16 -8.82
C VAL A 69 -7.02 7.58 -8.73
N MET A 70 -6.96 8.23 -7.57
CA MET A 70 -7.36 9.64 -7.43
C MET A 70 -6.41 10.57 -8.18
N ILE A 71 -5.09 10.34 -8.11
CA ILE A 71 -4.10 11.08 -8.91
C ILE A 71 -4.42 10.91 -10.40
N GLN A 72 -4.74 9.70 -10.84
CA GLN A 72 -5.10 9.44 -12.24
C GLN A 72 -6.36 10.19 -12.67
N TYR A 73 -7.41 10.23 -11.85
CA TYR A 73 -8.62 10.99 -12.16
C TYR A 73 -8.39 12.50 -12.27
N MET A 74 -7.45 13.04 -11.47
CA MET A 74 -7.09 14.47 -11.51
C MET A 74 -6.19 14.84 -12.68
N THR A 75 -5.18 14.01 -12.95
CA THR A 75 -4.13 14.34 -13.92
C THR A 75 -4.43 13.81 -15.31
N GLY A 76 -5.31 12.81 -15.43
CA GLY A 76 -5.54 12.10 -16.69
C GLY A 76 -4.28 11.40 -17.21
N GLY A 77 -4.17 11.34 -18.54
CA GLY A 77 -2.96 10.85 -19.20
C GLY A 77 -2.97 9.35 -19.49
N ALA A 78 -2.16 8.99 -20.48
CA ALA A 78 -2.10 7.64 -21.02
C ALA A 78 -1.58 6.61 -19.99
N TRP A 79 -0.64 7.03 -19.13
CA TRP A 79 -0.03 6.17 -18.11
C TRP A 79 -1.05 5.58 -17.14
N GLY A 80 -2.00 6.40 -16.73
CA GLY A 80 -2.98 6.01 -15.72
C GLY A 80 -4.16 5.25 -16.31
N MET A 81 -4.51 5.52 -17.57
CA MET A 81 -5.65 4.89 -18.23
C MET A 81 -5.51 3.38 -18.36
N ILE A 82 -4.31 2.90 -18.70
CA ILE A 82 -4.04 1.45 -18.85
C ILE A 82 -3.97 0.70 -17.51
N ILE A 83 -3.77 1.40 -16.41
CA ILE A 83 -3.70 0.81 -15.05
C ILE A 83 -4.92 1.13 -14.20
N ARG A 84 -5.87 1.93 -14.70
CA ARG A 84 -7.04 2.39 -13.94
C ARG A 84 -7.84 1.23 -13.35
N ARG A 85 -8.16 0.21 -14.15
CA ARG A 85 -8.96 -0.93 -13.68
C ARG A 85 -8.26 -1.80 -12.65
N PRO A 86 -6.99 -2.15 -12.81
CA PRO A 86 -6.20 -2.75 -11.75
C PRO A 86 -6.16 -1.92 -10.46
N LEU A 87 -5.99 -0.59 -10.54
CA LEU A 87 -6.05 0.29 -9.38
C LEU A 87 -7.42 0.24 -8.69
N GLU A 88 -8.52 0.37 -9.44
CA GLU A 88 -9.88 0.27 -8.92
C GLU A 88 -10.15 -1.10 -8.27
N ALA A 89 -9.62 -2.19 -8.82
CA ALA A 89 -9.73 -3.52 -8.22
C ALA A 89 -8.99 -3.57 -6.87
N GLY A 90 -7.81 -2.94 -6.77
CA GLY A 90 -7.05 -2.81 -5.53
C GLY A 90 -7.81 -1.99 -4.48
N THR A 91 -8.42 -0.87 -4.86
CA THR A 91 -9.21 -0.06 -3.91
C THR A 91 -10.36 -0.85 -3.30
N ARG A 92 -11.03 -1.71 -4.09
CA ARG A 92 -12.19 -2.49 -3.62
C ARG A 92 -11.85 -3.57 -2.59
N THR A 93 -10.57 -3.80 -2.30
CA THR A 93 -10.15 -4.68 -1.21
C THR A 93 -10.28 -4.03 0.16
N TRP A 94 -10.67 -2.75 0.25
CA TRP A 94 -10.82 -2.02 1.51
C TRP A 94 -11.77 -2.72 2.51
N THR A 95 -12.81 -3.41 2.02
CA THR A 95 -13.74 -4.16 2.86
C THR A 95 -13.05 -5.31 3.62
N LEU A 96 -12.15 -6.02 2.94
CA LEU A 96 -11.32 -7.04 3.58
C LEU A 96 -10.36 -6.39 4.59
N CYS A 97 -9.73 -5.27 4.25
CA CYS A 97 -8.84 -4.56 5.16
C CYS A 97 -9.58 -4.09 6.43
N ALA A 98 -10.84 -3.64 6.30
CA ALA A 98 -11.69 -3.27 7.43
C ALA A 98 -12.04 -4.46 8.36
N LEU A 99 -12.03 -5.69 7.84
CA LEU A 99 -12.15 -6.89 8.68
C LEU A 99 -10.80 -7.27 9.30
N LEU A 100 -9.72 -7.12 8.55
CA LEU A 100 -8.38 -7.48 9.00
C LEU A 100 -7.81 -6.54 10.07
N VAL A 101 -8.38 -5.35 10.31
CA VAL A 101 -7.98 -4.49 11.44
C VAL A 101 -8.50 -4.99 12.79
N LEU A 102 -9.54 -5.81 12.82
CA LEU A 102 -10.20 -6.24 14.04
C LEU A 102 -9.27 -6.92 15.06
N PRO A 103 -8.36 -7.84 14.70
CA PRO A 103 -7.42 -8.42 15.67
C PRO A 103 -6.57 -7.36 16.38
N ILE A 104 -6.16 -6.29 15.70
CA ILE A 104 -5.39 -5.18 16.29
C ILE A 104 -6.25 -4.40 17.26
N LEU A 105 -7.50 -4.10 16.90
CA LEU A 105 -8.43 -3.40 17.77
C LEU A 105 -8.75 -4.22 19.04
N ILE A 106 -8.96 -5.52 18.93
CA ILE A 106 -9.21 -6.41 20.05
C ILE A 106 -7.97 -6.56 20.93
N GLY A 107 -6.80 -6.70 20.30
CA GLY A 107 -5.51 -6.92 20.97
C GLY A 107 -4.80 -5.66 21.47
N VAL A 108 -5.46 -4.50 21.47
CA VAL A 108 -4.85 -3.19 21.78
C VAL A 108 -4.07 -3.17 23.09
N HIS A 109 -4.58 -3.82 24.15
CA HIS A 109 -3.94 -3.88 25.46
C HIS A 109 -2.63 -4.70 25.47
N SER A 110 -2.50 -5.66 24.57
CA SER A 110 -1.29 -6.47 24.45
C SER A 110 -0.23 -5.83 23.54
N LEU A 111 -0.64 -4.93 22.67
CA LEU A 111 0.25 -4.34 21.65
C LEU A 111 0.78 -2.96 22.06
N TYR A 112 -0.05 -2.13 22.71
CA TYR A 112 0.27 -0.73 22.97
C TYR A 112 0.45 -0.45 24.48
N ALA A 113 1.61 0.13 24.86
CA ALA A 113 1.91 0.51 26.24
C ALA A 113 0.91 1.53 26.80
N TRP A 114 0.44 2.47 25.98
CA TRP A 114 -0.55 3.48 26.39
C TRP A 114 -1.96 2.90 26.69
N ALA A 115 -2.23 1.68 26.26
CA ALA A 115 -3.48 1.00 26.56
C ALA A 115 -3.42 0.18 27.87
N GLN A 116 -2.25 0.10 28.52
CA GLN A 116 -2.03 -0.66 29.77
C GLN A 116 -2.13 0.25 30.99
N PRO A 117 -3.18 0.15 31.82
CA PRO A 117 -3.37 1.06 32.96
C PRO A 117 -2.18 1.08 33.94
N ALA A 118 -1.54 -0.09 34.16
CA ALA A 118 -0.38 -0.20 35.03
C ALA A 118 0.84 0.60 34.52
N VAL A 119 1.05 0.66 33.22
CA VAL A 119 2.13 1.43 32.59
C VAL A 119 1.81 2.92 32.65
N VAL A 120 0.58 3.29 32.29
CA VAL A 120 0.12 4.69 32.28
C VAL A 120 0.18 5.31 33.67
N ALA A 121 -0.13 4.56 34.72
CA ALA A 121 -0.09 5.06 36.10
C ALA A 121 1.31 5.58 36.54
N HIS A 122 2.38 5.07 35.91
CA HIS A 122 3.77 5.41 36.26
C HIS A 122 4.46 6.29 35.21
N ASP A 123 3.76 6.69 34.15
CA ASP A 123 4.33 7.47 33.04
C ASP A 123 3.53 8.75 32.81
N LYS A 124 4.13 9.88 33.18
CA LYS A 124 3.50 11.20 33.06
C LYS A 124 3.18 11.58 31.61
N VAL A 125 4.06 11.23 30.65
CA VAL A 125 3.84 11.53 29.21
C VAL A 125 2.62 10.78 28.69
N LEU A 126 2.42 9.54 29.12
CA LEU A 126 1.23 8.77 28.76
C LEU A 126 -0.03 9.33 29.41
N GLN A 127 0.05 9.81 30.66
CA GLN A 127 -1.07 10.47 31.32
C GLN A 127 -1.47 11.76 30.58
N ASP A 128 -0.50 12.59 30.21
CA ASP A 128 -0.77 13.84 29.47
C ASP A 128 -1.37 13.60 28.07
N LYS A 129 -1.05 12.46 27.45
CA LYS A 129 -1.60 12.05 26.12
C LYS A 129 -2.90 11.25 26.21
N GLN A 130 -3.41 10.95 27.40
CA GLN A 130 -4.53 10.03 27.63
C GLN A 130 -5.85 10.50 26.98
N TYR A 131 -6.05 11.82 26.81
CA TYR A 131 -7.24 12.33 26.12
C TYR A 131 -7.28 11.96 24.63
N TYR A 132 -6.11 11.68 23.99
CA TYR A 132 -6.01 11.21 22.61
C TYR A 132 -5.73 9.71 22.54
N LEU A 133 -4.74 9.21 23.29
CA LEU A 133 -4.34 7.80 23.34
C LEU A 133 -5.15 7.08 24.42
N ASN A 134 -6.38 6.72 24.07
CA ASN A 134 -7.25 5.87 24.89
C ASN A 134 -8.01 4.89 24.01
N VAL A 135 -8.38 3.75 24.55
CA VAL A 135 -8.95 2.63 23.80
C VAL A 135 -10.28 2.99 23.11
N PRO A 136 -11.28 3.62 23.78
CA PRO A 136 -12.52 3.98 23.09
C PRO A 136 -12.31 4.92 21.92
N PHE A 137 -11.46 5.95 22.08
CA PHE A 137 -11.22 6.92 21.02
C PHE A 137 -10.37 6.33 19.87
N PHE A 138 -9.44 5.41 20.16
CA PHE A 138 -8.71 4.65 19.16
C PHE A 138 -9.66 3.83 18.26
N TRP A 139 -10.65 3.15 18.84
CA TRP A 139 -11.67 2.43 18.10
C TRP A 139 -12.53 3.34 17.23
N ILE A 140 -13.00 4.45 17.80
CA ILE A 140 -13.81 5.45 17.06
C ILE A 140 -13.02 5.98 15.84
N ARG A 141 -11.75 6.32 16.03
CA ARG A 141 -10.91 6.79 14.93
C ARG A 141 -10.71 5.72 13.86
N ALA A 142 -10.44 4.47 14.24
CA ALA A 142 -10.30 3.38 13.28
C ALA A 142 -11.57 3.19 12.42
N VAL A 143 -12.76 3.21 13.05
CA VAL A 143 -14.05 3.17 12.34
C VAL A 143 -14.21 4.37 11.42
N LEU A 144 -13.85 5.57 11.88
CA LEU A 144 -13.92 6.80 11.09
C LEU A 144 -13.03 6.75 9.86
N TYR A 145 -11.78 6.26 9.98
CA TYR A 145 -10.87 6.11 8.84
C TYR A 145 -11.48 5.21 7.76
N TYR A 146 -11.94 4.02 8.13
CA TYR A 146 -12.57 3.10 7.18
C TYR A 146 -13.88 3.61 6.61
N ALA A 147 -14.68 4.35 7.39
CA ALA A 147 -15.90 4.99 6.91
C ALA A 147 -15.60 6.05 5.84
N ILE A 148 -14.60 6.90 6.07
CA ILE A 148 -14.17 7.94 5.12
C ILE A 148 -13.60 7.30 3.86
N TRP A 149 -12.61 6.41 3.98
CA TRP A 149 -11.98 5.76 2.84
C TRP A 149 -12.99 4.93 2.05
N GLY A 150 -13.81 4.13 2.74
CA GLY A 150 -14.84 3.30 2.12
C GLY A 150 -15.89 4.12 1.36
N THR A 151 -16.29 5.28 1.90
CA THR A 151 -17.24 6.18 1.24
C THR A 151 -16.65 6.71 -0.06
N ILE A 152 -15.44 7.29 -0.03
CA ILE A 152 -14.81 7.86 -1.23
C ILE A 152 -14.54 6.75 -2.26
N ILE A 153 -13.97 5.61 -1.86
CA ILE A 153 -13.71 4.46 -2.73
C ILE A 153 -15.00 3.98 -3.39
N THR A 154 -16.07 3.85 -2.62
CA THR A 154 -17.35 3.36 -3.13
C THR A 154 -17.95 4.33 -4.15
N LEU A 155 -17.93 5.64 -3.88
CA LEU A 155 -18.41 6.67 -4.80
C LEU A 155 -17.59 6.68 -6.09
N LEU A 156 -16.26 6.68 -6.01
CA LEU A 156 -15.40 6.65 -7.20
C LEU A 156 -15.65 5.40 -8.04
N ASN A 157 -15.71 4.23 -7.41
CA ASN A 157 -15.96 2.97 -8.12
C ASN A 157 -17.37 2.89 -8.74
N ARG A 158 -18.40 3.45 -8.07
CA ARG A 158 -19.75 3.51 -8.57
C ARG A 158 -19.86 4.43 -9.79
N TRP A 159 -19.33 5.65 -9.69
CA TRP A 159 -19.35 6.61 -10.80
C TRP A 159 -18.51 6.12 -11.99
N SER A 160 -17.38 5.46 -11.73
CA SER A 160 -16.58 4.83 -12.78
C SER A 160 -17.35 3.76 -13.55
N LEU A 161 -18.09 2.90 -12.83
CA LEU A 161 -18.93 1.87 -13.46
C LEU A 161 -20.11 2.47 -14.21
N GLU A 162 -20.72 3.54 -13.67
CA GLU A 162 -21.81 4.25 -14.33
C GLU A 162 -21.33 4.96 -15.60
N GLN A 163 -20.13 5.53 -15.59
CA GLN A 163 -19.48 6.10 -16.78
C GLN A 163 -19.29 5.06 -17.89
N ASP A 164 -18.92 3.83 -17.55
CA ASP A 164 -18.79 2.76 -18.53
C ASP A 164 -20.11 2.43 -19.22
N ARG A 165 -21.23 2.56 -18.51
CA ARG A 165 -22.56 2.25 -19.04
C ARG A 165 -23.16 3.38 -19.85
N THR A 166 -22.96 4.62 -19.41
CA THR A 166 -23.67 5.79 -19.95
C THR A 166 -22.82 6.62 -20.90
N GLY A 167 -21.49 6.59 -20.77
CA GLY A 167 -20.59 7.51 -21.48
C GLY A 167 -20.72 8.97 -21.04
N ASP A 168 -21.42 9.27 -19.92
CA ASP A 168 -21.67 10.66 -19.49
C ASP A 168 -20.37 11.32 -19.00
N LEU A 169 -19.97 12.37 -19.71
CA LEU A 169 -18.79 13.18 -19.37
C LEU A 169 -18.91 13.90 -18.02
N LYS A 170 -20.14 14.13 -17.52
CA LYS A 170 -20.35 14.71 -16.18
C LYS A 170 -19.82 13.78 -15.09
N LEU A 171 -19.84 12.48 -15.32
CA LEU A 171 -19.26 11.51 -14.36
C LEU A 171 -17.73 11.59 -14.32
N ALA A 172 -17.07 11.82 -15.46
CA ALA A 172 -15.64 12.08 -15.48
C ALA A 172 -15.29 13.32 -14.64
N LYS A 173 -16.08 14.39 -14.76
CA LYS A 173 -15.88 15.60 -13.95
C LYS A 173 -16.14 15.36 -12.45
N LYS A 174 -17.15 14.55 -12.10
CA LYS A 174 -17.39 14.17 -10.70
C LYS A 174 -16.22 13.37 -10.11
N LEU A 175 -15.66 12.41 -10.87
CA LEU A 175 -14.48 11.65 -10.49
C LEU A 175 -13.28 12.57 -10.21
N GLU A 176 -12.98 13.49 -11.12
CA GLU A 176 -11.93 14.49 -10.97
C GLU A 176 -12.18 15.40 -9.74
N THR A 177 -13.39 15.96 -9.62
CA THR A 177 -13.76 16.90 -8.54
C THR A 177 -13.70 16.25 -7.15
N LEU A 178 -14.08 14.99 -7.01
CA LEU A 178 -13.98 14.27 -5.73
C LEU A 178 -12.54 13.88 -5.41
N SER A 179 -11.73 13.59 -6.43
CA SER A 179 -10.36 13.11 -6.23
C SER A 179 -9.43 14.15 -5.60
N GLY A 180 -9.60 15.43 -5.91
CA GLY A 180 -8.80 16.52 -5.32
C GLY A 180 -8.91 16.57 -3.79
N PRO A 181 -10.10 16.91 -3.25
CA PRO A 181 -10.34 16.83 -1.80
C PRO A 181 -10.06 15.41 -1.22
N GLY A 182 -10.33 14.36 -2.00
CA GLY A 182 -10.09 12.98 -1.60
C GLY A 182 -8.63 12.69 -1.26
N ILE A 183 -7.67 13.19 -2.03
CA ILE A 183 -6.24 13.06 -1.75
C ILE A 183 -5.86 13.79 -0.45
N VAL A 184 -6.39 15.00 -0.24
CA VAL A 184 -6.14 15.77 0.98
C VAL A 184 -6.69 15.01 2.21
N ILE A 185 -7.95 14.57 2.14
CA ILE A 185 -8.60 13.81 3.20
C ILE A 185 -7.85 12.50 3.47
N TYR A 186 -7.44 11.77 2.42
CA TYR A 186 -6.63 10.56 2.55
C TYR A 186 -5.32 10.86 3.29
N THR A 187 -4.59 11.90 2.88
CA THR A 187 -3.30 12.24 3.48
C THR A 187 -3.43 12.56 4.96
N PHE A 188 -4.42 13.36 5.34
CA PHE A 188 -4.69 13.65 6.75
C PHE A 188 -5.11 12.41 7.53
N THR A 189 -6.11 11.69 7.05
CA THR A 189 -6.61 10.50 7.76
C THR A 189 -5.56 9.39 7.85
N MET A 190 -4.73 9.22 6.81
CA MET A 190 -3.63 8.26 6.85
C MET A 190 -2.51 8.69 7.79
N THR A 191 -2.23 9.98 7.89
CA THR A 191 -1.27 10.51 8.88
C THR A 191 -1.74 10.18 10.29
N PHE A 192 -3.00 10.41 10.62
CA PHE A 192 -3.56 10.03 11.92
C PHE A 192 -3.59 8.51 12.12
N ALA A 193 -3.95 7.73 11.09
CA ALA A 193 -3.92 6.29 11.16
C ALA A 193 -2.50 5.73 11.37
N ALA A 194 -1.49 6.32 10.73
CA ALA A 194 -0.08 5.97 10.94
C ALA A 194 0.38 6.33 12.37
N THR A 195 -0.11 7.46 12.91
CA THR A 195 0.10 7.85 14.30
C THR A 195 -0.51 6.81 15.25
N ASP A 196 -1.76 6.42 15.02
CA ASP A 196 -2.47 5.49 15.88
C ASP A 196 -1.89 4.07 15.84
N TRP A 197 -1.58 3.56 14.65
CA TRP A 197 -1.25 2.14 14.49
C TRP A 197 0.24 1.84 14.60
N ILE A 198 1.12 2.78 14.24
CA ILE A 198 2.56 2.53 14.24
C ILE A 198 3.31 3.52 15.15
N MET A 199 3.12 4.83 14.98
CA MET A 199 3.88 5.80 15.75
C MET A 199 3.58 5.69 17.25
N SER A 200 2.35 5.33 17.64
CA SER A 200 1.96 5.13 19.05
C SER A 200 2.55 3.88 19.70
N LEU A 201 3.27 3.02 18.95
CA LEU A 201 4.10 1.97 19.54
C LEU A 201 5.26 2.56 20.36
N GLU A 202 5.73 3.75 19.99
CA GLU A 202 6.69 4.56 20.73
C GLU A 202 6.03 5.89 21.17
N PRO A 203 5.19 5.90 22.20
CA PRO A 203 4.34 7.04 22.50
C PRO A 203 5.11 8.27 23.02
N HIS A 204 6.37 8.15 23.38
CA HIS A 204 7.26 9.26 23.75
C HIS A 204 7.81 9.99 22.53
N TRP A 205 7.80 9.34 21.39
CA TRP A 205 8.30 9.88 20.12
C TRP A 205 7.17 10.42 19.24
N PHE A 206 7.50 11.40 18.40
CA PHE A 206 6.61 11.89 17.35
C PHE A 206 7.40 12.49 16.18
N SER A 207 6.81 12.45 14.98
CA SER A 207 7.34 13.09 13.80
C SER A 207 6.22 13.50 12.85
N THR A 208 6.19 14.77 12.46
CA THR A 208 5.17 15.32 11.56
C THR A 208 5.30 14.80 10.12
N ILE A 209 6.52 14.42 9.71
CA ILE A 209 6.79 13.89 8.36
C ILE A 209 6.47 12.39 8.22
N TYR A 210 6.30 11.69 9.34
CA TYR A 210 6.12 10.23 9.38
C TYR A 210 4.91 9.75 8.56
N GLY A 211 3.77 10.44 8.68
CA GLY A 211 2.58 10.14 7.89
C GLY A 211 2.81 10.24 6.38
N PHE A 212 3.61 11.20 5.93
CA PHE A 212 3.96 11.35 4.52
C PHE A 212 4.86 10.21 4.02
N ILE A 213 5.83 9.76 4.85
CA ILE A 213 6.67 8.58 4.52
C ILE A 213 5.78 7.37 4.28
N ILE A 214 4.78 7.16 5.14
CA ILE A 214 3.82 6.06 5.01
C ILE A 214 2.99 6.21 3.72
N CYS A 215 2.41 7.38 3.45
CA CYS A 215 1.61 7.63 2.24
C CYS A 215 2.39 7.35 0.96
N VAL A 216 3.63 7.83 0.87
CA VAL A 216 4.50 7.60 -0.29
C VAL A 216 4.89 6.13 -0.40
N GLY A 217 5.19 5.48 0.72
CA GLY A 217 5.45 4.05 0.75
C GLY A 217 4.27 3.20 0.28
N GLN A 218 3.03 3.57 0.64
CA GLN A 218 1.81 2.93 0.16
C GLN A 218 1.63 3.12 -1.36
N ALA A 219 1.80 4.35 -1.86
CA ALA A 219 1.74 4.64 -3.29
C ALA A 219 2.80 3.84 -4.07
N LEU A 220 4.03 3.76 -3.56
CA LEU A 220 5.12 2.97 -4.17
C LEU A 220 4.76 1.48 -4.22
N SER A 221 4.22 0.92 -3.14
CA SER A 221 3.78 -0.48 -3.08
C SER A 221 2.66 -0.75 -4.09
N GLY A 222 1.61 0.10 -4.11
CA GLY A 222 0.49 -0.01 -5.03
C GLY A 222 0.93 0.08 -6.49
N LEU A 223 1.76 1.08 -6.84
CA LEU A 223 2.26 1.23 -8.21
C LEU A 223 3.11 0.03 -8.62
N SER A 224 3.96 -0.48 -7.74
CA SER A 224 4.81 -1.64 -8.02
C SER A 224 3.98 -2.89 -8.32
N LEU A 225 2.94 -3.18 -7.53
CA LEU A 225 2.03 -4.28 -7.81
C LEU A 225 1.36 -4.14 -9.18
N ILE A 226 0.86 -2.96 -9.47
CA ILE A 226 0.12 -2.71 -10.72
C ILE A 226 1.06 -2.77 -11.94
N VAL A 227 2.29 -2.28 -11.83
CA VAL A 227 3.29 -2.42 -12.91
C VAL A 227 3.67 -3.87 -13.15
N ALA A 228 3.90 -4.66 -12.09
CA ALA A 228 4.18 -6.08 -12.22
C ALA A 228 3.02 -6.85 -12.88
N LEU A 229 1.79 -6.52 -12.49
CA LEU A 229 0.58 -7.09 -13.06
C LEU A 229 0.37 -6.66 -14.51
N LEU A 230 0.55 -5.38 -14.84
CA LEU A 230 0.36 -4.84 -16.19
C LEU A 230 1.24 -5.56 -17.23
N VAL A 231 2.49 -5.86 -16.88
CA VAL A 231 3.39 -6.61 -17.76
C VAL A 231 2.83 -8.02 -18.01
N PHE A 232 2.30 -8.68 -16.99
CA PHE A 232 1.63 -9.98 -17.15
C PHE A 232 0.38 -9.86 -18.04
N LEU A 233 -0.50 -8.91 -17.77
CA LEU A 233 -1.71 -8.66 -18.54
C LEU A 233 -1.43 -8.27 -20.00
N GLY A 234 -0.30 -7.62 -20.25
CA GLY A 234 0.16 -7.22 -21.58
C GLY A 234 0.45 -8.39 -22.55
N HIS A 235 0.50 -9.62 -22.05
CA HIS A 235 0.59 -10.82 -22.91
C HIS A 235 -0.77 -11.27 -23.47
N PHE A 236 -1.87 -10.72 -22.98
CA PHE A 236 -3.23 -11.13 -23.33
C PHE A 236 -4.01 -9.99 -24.00
N GLN A 237 -4.92 -10.35 -24.91
CA GLN A 237 -5.88 -9.39 -25.45
C GLN A 237 -6.82 -8.89 -24.34
N PRO A 238 -7.23 -7.62 -24.36
CA PRO A 238 -6.94 -6.59 -25.40
C PRO A 238 -5.61 -5.84 -25.16
N LEU A 239 -4.91 -6.04 -24.04
CA LEU A 239 -3.76 -5.26 -23.63
C LEU A 239 -2.48 -5.54 -24.45
N SER A 240 -2.34 -6.73 -25.05
CA SER A 240 -1.17 -7.12 -25.82
C SER A 240 -0.86 -6.20 -27.01
N GLY A 241 -1.88 -5.54 -27.57
CA GLY A 241 -1.71 -4.55 -28.63
C GLY A 241 -1.69 -3.09 -28.16
N ILE A 242 -1.88 -2.85 -26.85
CA ILE A 242 -2.08 -1.51 -26.28
C ILE A 242 -0.89 -1.09 -25.41
N VAL A 243 -0.37 -2.02 -24.59
CA VAL A 243 0.76 -1.73 -23.69
C VAL A 243 2.04 -1.56 -24.51
N THR A 244 2.51 -0.33 -24.64
CA THR A 244 3.71 0.02 -25.40
C THR A 244 4.93 0.20 -24.47
N LYS A 245 6.12 0.19 -25.06
CA LYS A 245 7.37 0.53 -24.34
C LYS A 245 7.32 1.93 -23.72
N ARG A 246 6.54 2.86 -24.29
CA ARG A 246 6.35 4.21 -23.78
C ARG A 246 5.56 4.21 -22.49
N HIS A 247 4.46 3.45 -22.43
CA HIS A 247 3.70 3.26 -21.19
C HIS A 247 4.57 2.71 -20.05
N LEU A 248 5.37 1.66 -20.33
CA LEU A 248 6.27 1.08 -19.34
C LEU A 248 7.34 2.07 -18.86
N ASN A 249 7.88 2.87 -19.77
CA ASN A 249 8.84 3.91 -19.43
C ASN A 249 8.22 5.00 -18.55
N ASP A 250 6.98 5.41 -18.81
CA ASP A 250 6.30 6.45 -18.03
C ASP A 250 5.94 5.93 -16.63
N LEU A 251 5.46 4.69 -16.51
CA LEU A 251 5.27 4.04 -15.22
C LEU A 251 6.59 3.84 -14.46
N GLY A 252 7.67 3.51 -15.17
CA GLY A 252 9.00 3.41 -14.57
C GLY A 252 9.55 4.75 -14.09
N LYS A 253 9.18 5.89 -14.72
CA LYS A 253 9.49 7.23 -14.20
C LYS A 253 8.72 7.53 -12.92
N LEU A 254 7.45 7.13 -12.85
CA LEU A 254 6.66 7.28 -11.63
C LEU A 254 7.20 6.43 -10.49
N LEU A 255 7.63 5.18 -10.76
CA LEU A 255 8.33 4.36 -9.75
C LEU A 255 9.60 5.06 -9.26
N LEU A 256 10.41 5.60 -10.17
CA LEU A 256 11.61 6.35 -9.81
C LEU A 256 11.27 7.57 -8.93
N ALA A 257 10.24 8.34 -9.31
CA ALA A 257 9.81 9.50 -8.55
C ALA A 257 9.36 9.13 -7.12
N LEU A 258 8.61 8.03 -6.95
CA LEU A 258 8.19 7.57 -5.64
C LEU A 258 9.34 7.01 -4.80
N VAL A 259 10.30 6.29 -5.41
CA VAL A 259 11.53 5.85 -4.73
C VAL A 259 12.34 7.04 -4.24
N MET A 260 12.51 8.06 -5.09
CA MET A 260 13.21 9.31 -4.72
C MET A 260 12.47 10.06 -3.61
N LEU A 261 11.15 10.16 -3.71
CA LEU A 261 10.35 10.87 -2.71
C LEU A 261 10.38 10.16 -1.35
N TRP A 262 10.31 8.81 -1.33
CA TRP A 262 10.47 8.04 -0.11
C TRP A 262 11.84 8.29 0.54
N ALA A 263 12.92 8.23 -0.26
CA ALA A 263 14.26 8.48 0.22
C ALA A 263 14.44 9.90 0.74
N TYR A 264 13.90 10.90 0.01
CA TYR A 264 13.92 12.30 0.42
C TYR A 264 13.26 12.51 1.78
N LEU A 265 12.02 11.99 1.97
CA LEU A 265 11.29 12.14 3.22
C LEU A 265 11.98 11.40 4.38
N SER A 266 12.46 10.18 4.14
CA SER A 266 13.18 9.40 5.15
C SER A 266 14.49 10.06 5.56
N PHE A 267 15.25 10.59 4.59
CA PHE A 267 16.47 11.32 4.85
C PHE A 267 16.21 12.67 5.53
N SER A 268 15.16 13.38 5.12
CA SER A 268 14.75 14.63 5.78
C SER A 268 14.41 14.41 7.26
N GLN A 269 13.66 13.35 7.58
CA GLN A 269 13.38 12.98 8.96
C GLN A 269 14.67 12.72 9.74
N LEU A 270 15.60 11.95 9.16
CA LEU A 270 16.90 11.68 9.80
C LEU A 270 17.69 12.96 10.09
N ILE A 271 17.82 13.84 9.08
CA ILE A 271 18.58 15.09 9.23
C ILE A 271 17.96 16.03 10.26
N LEU A 272 16.64 16.17 10.27
CA LEU A 272 15.93 17.02 11.22
C LEU A 272 16.16 16.54 12.66
N ILE A 273 15.99 15.25 12.93
CA ILE A 273 16.18 14.66 14.26
C ILE A 273 17.67 14.68 14.66
N TRP A 274 18.57 14.37 13.73
CA TRP A 274 20.02 14.38 13.99
C TRP A 274 20.54 15.79 14.26
N SER A 275 20.11 16.80 13.51
CA SER A 275 20.54 18.18 13.71
C SER A 275 19.89 18.83 14.94
N GLY A 276 18.64 18.51 15.24
CA GLY A 276 17.95 18.99 16.44
C GLY A 276 18.52 18.41 17.72
N ASN A 277 18.98 17.17 17.67
CA ASN A 277 19.63 16.43 18.77
C ASN A 277 18.86 16.50 20.10
N LEU A 278 17.52 16.47 20.02
CA LEU A 278 16.65 16.50 21.20
C LEU A 278 16.54 15.09 21.81
N PRO A 279 16.73 14.93 23.12
CA PRO A 279 16.70 13.61 23.78
C PRO A 279 15.40 12.83 23.51
N GLU A 280 14.25 13.50 23.46
CA GLU A 280 12.94 12.89 23.22
C GLU A 280 12.76 12.41 21.77
N GLU A 281 13.43 13.04 20.81
CA GLU A 281 13.27 12.71 19.38
C GLU A 281 14.27 11.65 18.90
N ILE A 282 15.44 11.56 19.52
CA ILE A 282 16.50 10.62 19.14
C ILE A 282 16.12 9.17 19.45
N THR A 283 15.26 8.92 20.41
CA THR A 283 14.90 7.59 20.91
C THR A 283 14.54 6.62 19.79
N TRP A 284 13.78 7.07 18.80
CA TRP A 284 13.36 6.28 17.66
C TRP A 284 14.54 5.77 16.82
N TYR A 285 15.53 6.62 16.56
CA TYR A 285 16.75 6.23 15.84
C TYR A 285 17.69 5.41 16.72
N THR A 286 17.78 5.69 18.02
CA THR A 286 18.59 4.90 18.94
C THR A 286 18.15 3.44 18.95
N ALA A 287 16.85 3.15 18.97
CA ALA A 287 16.32 1.80 18.87
C ALA A 287 16.69 1.12 17.54
N ARG A 288 16.82 1.88 16.45
CA ARG A 288 17.07 1.38 15.08
C ARG A 288 18.54 1.38 14.67
N LEU A 289 19.40 2.02 15.45
CA LEU A 289 20.85 2.08 15.17
C LEU A 289 21.68 1.12 16.04
N ASN A 290 21.02 0.35 16.93
CA ASN A 290 21.65 -0.59 17.85
C ASN A 290 21.08 -2.01 17.68
N GLY A 291 21.64 -2.97 18.39
CA GLY A 291 21.10 -4.32 18.52
C GLY A 291 20.99 -5.15 17.23
N GLY A 292 21.61 -4.74 16.14
CA GLY A 292 21.49 -5.43 14.83
C GLY A 292 20.50 -4.74 13.86
N TRP A 293 19.63 -3.84 14.33
CA TRP A 293 18.68 -3.10 13.51
C TRP A 293 19.34 -2.14 12.51
N GLN A 294 20.55 -1.64 12.85
CA GLN A 294 21.37 -0.81 11.96
C GLN A 294 21.68 -1.50 10.62
N TYR A 295 21.85 -2.82 10.63
CA TYR A 295 22.09 -3.57 9.38
C TYR A 295 20.85 -3.61 8.51
N VAL A 296 19.64 -3.73 9.11
CA VAL A 296 18.38 -3.64 8.36
C VAL A 296 18.21 -2.25 7.76
N GLY A 297 18.51 -1.19 8.52
CA GLY A 297 18.53 0.18 8.01
C GLY A 297 19.51 0.38 6.84
N ALA A 298 20.73 -0.17 6.94
CA ALA A 298 21.71 -0.13 5.85
C ALA A 298 21.23 -0.92 4.61
N ILE A 299 20.61 -2.10 4.81
CA ILE A 299 19.99 -2.87 3.74
C ILE A 299 18.90 -2.04 3.05
N LEU A 300 18.05 -1.33 3.79
CA LEU A 300 17.02 -0.48 3.21
C LEU A 300 17.63 0.69 2.41
N LEU A 301 18.67 1.35 2.94
CA LEU A 301 19.34 2.41 2.20
C LEU A 301 19.89 1.93 0.84
N ILE A 302 20.52 0.76 0.82
CA ILE A 302 21.13 0.21 -0.39
C ILE A 302 20.06 -0.38 -1.31
N PHE A 303 19.20 -1.25 -0.78
CA PHE A 303 18.31 -2.08 -1.57
C PHE A 303 16.91 -1.50 -1.76
N HIS A 304 16.42 -0.64 -0.87
CA HIS A 304 15.13 0.03 -1.09
C HIS A 304 15.27 1.34 -1.87
N PHE A 305 16.39 2.04 -1.72
CA PHE A 305 16.69 3.27 -2.45
C PHE A 305 17.75 3.09 -3.52
N GLY A 306 19.01 2.79 -3.14
CA GLY A 306 20.17 2.87 -4.06
C GLY A 306 20.02 1.96 -5.29
N PHE A 307 19.69 0.71 -5.10
CA PHE A 307 19.58 -0.26 -6.19
C PHE A 307 18.41 0.04 -7.14
N PRO A 308 17.15 0.23 -6.70
CA PRO A 308 16.05 0.62 -7.60
C PRO A 308 16.30 1.96 -8.27
N PHE A 309 16.89 2.92 -7.57
CA PHE A 309 17.25 4.22 -8.15
C PHE A 309 18.16 4.06 -9.36
N LEU A 310 19.29 3.35 -9.22
CA LEU A 310 20.23 3.13 -10.31
C LEU A 310 19.59 2.38 -11.49
N LEU A 311 18.79 1.35 -11.24
CA LEU A 311 18.12 0.59 -12.28
C LEU A 311 17.08 1.44 -13.02
N LEU A 312 16.28 2.23 -12.28
CA LEU A 312 15.23 3.06 -12.85
C LEU A 312 15.73 4.34 -13.52
N LEU A 313 16.99 4.74 -13.35
CA LEU A 313 17.60 5.80 -14.17
C LEU A 313 17.70 5.37 -15.64
N SER A 314 18.01 4.10 -15.91
CA SER A 314 18.15 3.59 -17.26
C SER A 314 16.82 3.54 -18.00
N GLN A 315 16.71 4.27 -19.12
CA GLN A 315 15.54 4.23 -19.98
C GLN A 315 15.37 2.87 -20.67
N ALA A 316 16.48 2.20 -21.00
CA ALA A 316 16.47 0.90 -21.63
C ALA A 316 15.84 -0.17 -20.70
N LEU A 317 16.20 -0.14 -19.42
CA LEU A 317 15.64 -1.08 -18.42
C LEU A 317 14.15 -0.83 -18.19
N LYS A 318 13.71 0.44 -18.13
CA LYS A 318 12.29 0.78 -17.97
C LYS A 318 11.42 0.36 -19.16
N LYS A 319 11.97 0.40 -20.38
CA LYS A 319 11.28 -0.02 -21.62
C LYS A 319 11.21 -1.54 -21.81
N ASN A 320 12.02 -2.30 -21.07
CA ASN A 320 12.01 -3.76 -21.14
C ASN A 320 10.95 -4.35 -20.18
N PRO A 321 9.90 -5.03 -20.70
CA PRO A 321 8.83 -5.56 -19.86
C PRO A 321 9.32 -6.50 -18.74
N LYS A 322 10.20 -7.45 -19.08
CA LYS A 322 10.71 -8.42 -18.09
C LYS A 322 11.52 -7.74 -17.00
N THR A 323 12.31 -6.72 -17.36
CA THR A 323 13.16 -6.02 -16.40
C THR A 323 12.33 -5.16 -15.47
N ILE A 324 11.41 -4.33 -15.99
CA ILE A 324 10.57 -3.48 -15.13
C ILE A 324 9.65 -4.30 -14.23
N GLN A 325 9.15 -5.44 -14.68
CA GLN A 325 8.39 -6.37 -13.86
C GLN A 325 9.20 -6.90 -12.69
N ARG A 326 10.45 -7.33 -12.93
CA ARG A 326 11.35 -7.82 -11.87
C ARG A 326 11.69 -6.72 -10.87
N ILE A 327 11.95 -5.49 -11.35
CA ILE A 327 12.18 -4.33 -10.48
C ILE A 327 10.94 -4.05 -9.61
N ALA A 328 9.75 -4.08 -10.19
CA ALA A 328 8.50 -3.86 -9.46
C ALA A 328 8.25 -4.92 -8.39
N ILE A 329 8.43 -6.21 -8.70
CA ILE A 329 8.33 -7.31 -7.72
C ILE A 329 9.38 -7.15 -6.63
N TYR A 330 10.61 -6.82 -7.00
CA TYR A 330 11.70 -6.56 -6.06
C TYR A 330 11.34 -5.43 -5.07
N ILE A 331 10.80 -4.29 -5.55
CA ILE A 331 10.36 -3.18 -4.71
C ILE A 331 9.30 -3.66 -3.70
N ILE A 332 8.32 -4.48 -4.13
CA ILE A 332 7.30 -5.03 -3.23
C ILE A 332 7.94 -5.80 -2.07
N VAL A 333 8.91 -6.67 -2.37
CA VAL A 333 9.58 -7.48 -1.34
C VAL A 333 10.34 -6.59 -0.35
N VAL A 334 11.10 -5.61 -0.86
CA VAL A 334 11.86 -4.72 0.02
C VAL A 334 10.95 -3.79 0.83
N ARG A 335 9.77 -3.45 0.30
CA ARG A 335 8.75 -2.69 1.05
C ARG A 335 8.18 -3.46 2.24
N ILE A 336 8.11 -4.78 2.18
CA ILE A 336 7.73 -5.60 3.36
C ILE A 336 8.81 -5.45 4.44
N ILE A 337 10.09 -5.49 4.06
CA ILE A 337 11.22 -5.30 4.98
C ILE A 337 11.20 -3.88 5.59
N ASP A 338 10.84 -2.87 4.81
CA ASP A 338 10.72 -1.50 5.29
C ASP A 338 9.58 -1.36 6.32
N VAL A 339 8.41 -1.95 6.09
CA VAL A 339 7.32 -1.96 7.08
C VAL A 339 7.72 -2.72 8.34
N PHE A 340 8.43 -3.84 8.21
CA PHE A 340 8.99 -4.58 9.33
C PHE A 340 9.95 -3.71 10.17
N TRP A 341 10.87 -2.99 9.52
CA TRP A 341 11.80 -2.08 10.18
C TRP A 341 11.12 -0.86 10.83
N LEU A 342 9.97 -0.42 10.32
CA LEU A 342 9.20 0.67 10.95
C LEU A 342 8.51 0.22 12.25
N ILE A 343 8.13 -1.06 12.38
CA ILE A 343 7.31 -1.58 13.46
C ILE A 343 8.15 -2.30 14.54
N GLU A 344 8.94 -3.29 14.16
CA GLU A 344 9.57 -4.23 15.09
C GLU A 344 10.60 -3.60 16.06
N PRO A 345 11.45 -2.65 15.64
CA PRO A 345 12.41 -2.03 16.57
C PRO A 345 11.76 -1.31 17.75
N SER A 346 10.53 -0.80 17.57
CA SER A 346 9.77 -0.14 18.64
C SER A 346 9.35 -1.12 19.76
N LEU A 347 9.29 -2.40 19.43
CA LEU A 347 8.83 -3.47 20.30
C LEU A 347 10.01 -4.34 20.82
N HIS A 348 11.12 -4.39 20.05
CA HIS A 348 12.36 -5.08 20.40
C HIS A 348 13.61 -4.20 20.20
N PRO A 349 13.77 -3.11 20.98
CA PRO A 349 14.88 -2.17 20.76
C PRO A 349 16.24 -2.76 21.10
N ALA A 350 16.30 -3.79 21.95
CA ALA A 350 17.57 -4.32 22.46
C ALA A 350 18.35 -5.13 21.43
N HIS A 351 17.69 -5.91 20.59
CA HIS A 351 18.34 -6.78 19.59
C HIS A 351 17.40 -7.16 18.46
N PHE A 352 17.96 -7.36 17.28
CA PHE A 352 17.24 -7.87 16.11
C PHE A 352 16.76 -9.28 16.40
N GLN A 353 15.46 -9.50 16.21
CA GLN A 353 14.84 -10.79 16.33
C GLN A 353 13.87 -10.98 15.15
N LEU A 354 13.95 -12.14 14.52
CA LEU A 354 13.02 -12.53 13.46
C LEU A 354 12.26 -13.77 13.95
N HIS A 355 10.95 -13.63 14.03
CA HIS A 355 10.07 -14.72 14.39
C HIS A 355 9.39 -15.29 13.14
N TRP A 356 9.07 -16.59 13.12
CA TRP A 356 8.44 -17.21 11.95
C TRP A 356 7.11 -16.59 11.56
N LEU A 357 6.35 -16.04 12.51
CA LEU A 357 5.12 -15.30 12.26
C LEU A 357 5.34 -14.02 11.45
N ASP A 358 6.52 -13.38 11.52
CA ASP A 358 6.84 -12.17 10.74
C ASP A 358 6.89 -12.44 9.24
N VAL A 359 7.09 -13.70 8.86
CA VAL A 359 7.03 -14.16 7.48
C VAL A 359 5.64 -14.67 7.13
N VAL A 360 5.03 -15.43 8.04
CA VAL A 360 3.73 -16.07 7.81
C VAL A 360 2.60 -15.04 7.73
N ALA A 361 2.61 -14.00 8.58
CA ALA A 361 1.55 -13.01 8.59
C ALA A 361 1.45 -12.21 7.28
N PRO A 362 2.54 -11.63 6.73
CA PRO A 362 2.47 -10.98 5.42
C PRO A 362 2.06 -11.93 4.28
N ILE A 363 2.50 -13.19 4.30
CA ILE A 363 2.14 -14.17 3.27
C ILE A 363 0.68 -14.58 3.39
N GLY A 364 0.19 -14.89 4.59
CA GLY A 364 -1.18 -15.33 4.82
C GLY A 364 -2.21 -14.24 4.53
N ILE A 365 -2.01 -13.05 5.09
CA ILE A 365 -2.85 -11.89 4.81
C ILE A 365 -2.77 -11.54 3.33
N GLY A 366 -1.58 -11.61 2.73
CA GLY A 366 -1.34 -11.36 1.32
C GLY A 366 -2.06 -12.34 0.40
N GLY A 367 -2.11 -13.60 0.76
CA GLY A 367 -2.88 -14.59 0.01
C GLY A 367 -4.37 -14.26 -0.03
N LEU A 368 -4.97 -13.88 1.11
CA LEU A 368 -6.37 -13.45 1.17
C LEU A 368 -6.58 -12.16 0.36
N TRP A 369 -5.69 -11.17 0.52
CA TRP A 369 -5.78 -9.90 -0.17
C TRP A 369 -5.67 -10.06 -1.69
N LEU A 370 -4.68 -10.81 -2.18
CA LEU A 370 -4.49 -11.08 -3.60
C LEU A 370 -5.66 -11.88 -4.18
N SER A 371 -6.21 -12.85 -3.44
CA SER A 371 -7.40 -13.58 -3.88
C SER A 371 -8.58 -12.64 -4.08
N HIS A 372 -8.83 -11.74 -3.13
CA HIS A 372 -9.89 -10.73 -3.22
C HIS A 372 -9.63 -9.71 -4.34
N PHE A 373 -8.37 -9.30 -4.51
CA PHE A 373 -7.93 -8.43 -5.60
C PHE A 373 -8.22 -9.04 -6.98
N PHE A 374 -7.81 -10.30 -7.22
CA PHE A 374 -8.07 -10.98 -8.49
C PHE A 374 -9.56 -11.23 -8.71
N TYR A 375 -10.33 -11.53 -7.67
CA TYR A 375 -11.79 -11.58 -7.74
C TYR A 375 -12.36 -10.25 -8.24
N ASN A 376 -11.97 -9.14 -7.63
CA ASN A 376 -12.40 -7.80 -8.01
C ASN A 376 -12.01 -7.43 -9.46
N LEU A 377 -10.79 -7.81 -9.88
CA LEU A 377 -10.29 -7.52 -11.23
C LEU A 377 -11.13 -8.20 -12.30
N GLN A 378 -11.64 -9.42 -12.05
CA GLN A 378 -12.46 -10.19 -12.97
C GLN A 378 -13.88 -9.64 -13.14
N GLN A 379 -14.36 -8.74 -12.27
CA GLN A 379 -15.72 -8.22 -12.29
C GLN A 379 -15.97 -7.12 -13.33
N ARG A 380 -14.93 -6.57 -13.94
CA ARG A 380 -15.03 -5.42 -14.84
C ARG A 380 -14.16 -5.60 -16.08
N PRO A 381 -14.50 -4.92 -17.21
CA PRO A 381 -13.59 -4.84 -18.35
C PRO A 381 -12.24 -4.28 -17.94
N ILE A 382 -11.16 -4.78 -18.56
CA ILE A 382 -9.79 -4.41 -18.18
C ILE A 382 -9.43 -2.97 -18.54
N LEU A 383 -10.16 -2.37 -19.47
CA LEU A 383 -10.07 -0.95 -19.83
C LEU A 383 -11.46 -0.31 -19.68
N PRO A 384 -11.54 0.98 -19.31
CA PRO A 384 -12.80 1.72 -19.21
C PRO A 384 -13.31 2.11 -20.61
N PRO A 385 -14.36 1.47 -21.14
CA PRO A 385 -14.73 1.59 -22.56
C PRO A 385 -15.15 3.01 -22.98
N ASN A 386 -15.78 3.76 -22.07
CA ASN A 386 -16.30 5.09 -22.34
C ASN A 386 -15.53 6.21 -21.60
N ALA A 387 -14.27 5.96 -21.24
CA ALA A 387 -13.45 7.01 -20.63
C ALA A 387 -12.97 8.03 -21.68
N PRO A 388 -13.05 9.35 -21.43
CA PRO A 388 -12.74 10.39 -22.42
C PRO A 388 -11.33 10.31 -23.00
N ASP A 389 -10.35 9.91 -22.19
CA ASP A 389 -8.94 9.85 -22.58
C ASP A 389 -8.48 8.48 -23.07
N LEU A 390 -9.40 7.52 -23.23
CA LEU A 390 -9.06 6.16 -23.66
C LEU A 390 -8.38 6.15 -25.04
N GLU A 391 -8.93 6.87 -25.99
CA GLU A 391 -8.41 6.93 -27.35
C GLU A 391 -6.96 7.50 -27.38
N LYS A 392 -6.69 8.55 -26.62
CA LYS A 392 -5.35 9.11 -26.47
C LYS A 392 -4.38 8.08 -25.88
N ALA A 393 -4.84 7.30 -24.89
CA ALA A 393 -4.04 6.24 -24.29
C ALA A 393 -3.76 5.09 -25.26
N LEU A 394 -4.74 4.68 -26.06
CA LEU A 394 -4.58 3.63 -27.09
C LEU A 394 -3.55 4.03 -28.17
N ASN A 395 -3.48 5.31 -28.51
CA ASN A 395 -2.55 5.84 -29.52
C ASN A 395 -1.19 6.23 -28.94
N HIS A 396 -1.00 6.16 -27.61
CA HIS A 396 0.25 6.56 -26.96
C HIS A 396 1.42 5.65 -27.33
N GLY A 397 2.36 6.20 -28.09
CA GLY A 397 3.54 5.47 -28.55
C GLY A 397 3.40 4.72 -29.88
N ARG A 398 2.22 4.80 -30.56
CA ARG A 398 2.03 4.21 -31.90
C ARG A 398 2.59 5.09 -33.05
N HIS A 399 2.74 6.40 -32.85
CA HIS A 399 3.14 7.36 -33.88
C HIS A 399 4.66 7.65 -33.90
N GLN A 400 5.53 6.73 -33.52
CA GLN A 400 6.98 6.85 -33.65
C GLN A 400 7.50 5.66 -34.46
N HIS A 401 7.29 5.75 -35.77
CA HIS A 401 8.10 5.04 -36.81
C HIS A 401 8.79 6.07 -37.64
#